data_91316703e3136623d432a253b07aebd5
#
_entry.id   91316703e3136623d432a253b07aebd5
#
_cell.length_a   1.000
_cell.length_b   1.000
_cell.length_c   1.000
_cell.angle_alpha   90.00
_cell.angle_beta   90.00
_cell.angle_gamma   90.00
#
_symmetry.space_group_name_H-M   'P 1'
#
loop_
_entity.id
_entity.type
_entity.pdbx_description
1 polymer ?
#
loop_
_entity_poly.entity_id
_entity_poly.type
_entity_poly.pdbx_seq_one_letter_code
_entity_poly.pdbx_strand_id
1 'polypeptide(L)'
;NSETNVLLHTDSFVYVIKVDKLRSEKNKGKQTHRAVHEAGHAVCSIILEHSFPEVVYSVVLDNSSGGFNLLNSEDSYYHRKNTYLKRISTLLAGFAAEEFVFGNENISNGSSSDIESATTLLNTLFKDTGFMTGQMGKFISPGFTSTMMENANYSVIDRNDKMDFRIKELLNLGLDGASELLKRQEKLFLKVAEYLSKNPKMTNKKLKEYTKKYAVDIKYEDLLKDKQAFYTEMLGDKLKNLK
;
A
#
# COMPACT_ATOMS: atom_id res chain seq x y z
N ASN A 1 4.09 -32.81 15.88
CA ASN A 1 3.26 -32.12 14.88
C ASN A 1 2.41 -31.09 15.60
N SER A 2 2.92 -29.87 15.76
CA SER A 2 2.13 -28.75 16.27
C SER A 2 1.57 -27.99 15.05
N GLU A 3 0.33 -28.30 14.67
CA GLU A 3 -0.45 -27.49 13.74
C GLU A 3 -0.84 -26.21 14.49
N THR A 4 -0.36 -25.07 14.01
CA THR A 4 -0.78 -23.77 14.54
C THR A 4 -1.92 -23.26 13.66
N ASN A 5 -3.14 -23.31 14.17
CA ASN A 5 -4.31 -22.70 13.51
C ASN A 5 -4.37 -21.21 13.90
N VAL A 6 -4.40 -20.33 12.92
CA VAL A 6 -4.67 -18.91 13.12
C VAL A 6 -6.13 -18.65 12.80
N LEU A 7 -6.90 -18.24 13.82
CA LEU A 7 -8.29 -17.82 13.67
C LEU A 7 -8.31 -16.32 13.35
N LEU A 8 -8.78 -15.97 12.18
CA LEU A 8 -9.07 -14.58 11.82
C LEU A 8 -10.59 -14.37 11.97
N HIS A 9 -10.98 -13.53 12.91
CA HIS A 9 -12.36 -13.06 13.06
C HIS A 9 -12.55 -11.78 12.22
N THR A 10 -13.38 -11.87 11.20
CA THR A 10 -14.11 -10.71 10.67
C THR A 10 -15.56 -10.86 11.07
N ASP A 11 -16.31 -9.76 11.21
CA ASP A 11 -17.66 -9.73 11.80
C ASP A 11 -18.70 -10.65 11.14
N SER A 12 -18.34 -11.38 10.08
CA SER A 12 -19.26 -12.27 9.35
C SER A 12 -18.66 -13.63 8.94
N PHE A 13 -17.35 -13.84 9.02
CA PHE A 13 -16.73 -15.12 8.58
C PHE A 13 -15.50 -15.48 9.42
N VAL A 14 -15.42 -16.75 9.81
CA VAL A 14 -14.22 -17.33 10.44
C VAL A 14 -13.42 -18.05 9.36
N TYR A 15 -12.27 -17.52 9.01
CA TYR A 15 -11.31 -18.20 8.14
C TYR A 15 -10.30 -18.97 8.99
N VAL A 16 -10.30 -20.29 8.85
CA VAL A 16 -9.23 -21.12 9.42
C VAL A 16 -8.13 -21.25 8.37
N ILE A 17 -7.07 -20.47 8.53
CA ILE A 17 -5.86 -20.67 7.73
C ILE A 17 -5.06 -21.78 8.41
N LYS A 18 -5.00 -22.97 7.82
CA LYS A 18 -4.02 -24.00 8.18
C LYS A 18 -2.65 -23.46 7.77
N VAL A 19 -1.90 -23.00 8.74
CA VAL A 19 -0.48 -22.72 8.54
C VAL A 19 0.25 -24.05 8.64
N ASP A 20 0.35 -24.75 7.54
CA ASP A 20 1.32 -25.83 7.44
C ASP A 20 2.69 -25.28 7.77
N LYS A 21 3.47 -26.09 8.50
CA LYS A 21 4.81 -25.78 8.98
C LYS A 21 5.55 -24.91 7.96
N LEU A 22 5.77 -23.63 8.30
CA LEU A 22 6.50 -22.70 7.45
C LEU A 22 7.78 -23.40 6.97
N ARG A 23 7.77 -23.89 5.74
CA ARG A 23 8.93 -24.54 5.17
C ARG A 23 9.99 -23.48 5.04
N SER A 24 11.06 -23.62 5.83
CA SER A 24 12.25 -22.79 5.63
C SER A 24 12.66 -22.99 4.17
N GLU A 25 12.61 -21.93 3.36
CA GLU A 25 13.09 -22.02 2.00
C GLU A 25 14.54 -22.47 2.02
N LYS A 26 14.85 -23.54 1.28
CA LYS A 26 16.21 -23.99 1.07
C LYS A 26 17.05 -22.93 0.34
N ASN A 27 16.39 -21.96 -0.31
CA ASN A 27 17.00 -20.87 -1.05
C ASN A 27 16.94 -19.55 -0.26
N LYS A 28 17.99 -19.28 0.51
CA LYS A 28 18.15 -18.05 1.30
C LYS A 28 18.04 -16.77 0.45
N GLY A 29 18.43 -16.82 -0.81
CA GLY A 29 18.35 -15.69 -1.73
C GLY A 29 16.91 -15.27 -2.00
N LYS A 30 16.02 -16.22 -2.29
CA LYS A 30 14.60 -15.95 -2.53
C LYS A 30 13.91 -15.39 -1.29
N GLN A 31 14.23 -15.93 -0.11
CA GLN A 31 13.68 -15.40 1.14
C GLN A 31 14.13 -13.96 1.39
N THR A 32 15.41 -13.66 1.14
CA THR A 32 15.94 -12.30 1.30
C THR A 32 15.27 -11.34 0.32
N HIS A 33 15.06 -11.76 -0.91
CA HIS A 33 14.39 -10.94 -1.92
C HIS A 33 12.96 -10.58 -1.49
N ARG A 34 12.17 -11.56 -1.06
CA ARG A 34 10.82 -11.33 -0.52
C ARG A 34 10.83 -10.50 0.75
N ALA A 35 11.80 -10.72 1.63
CA ALA A 35 11.93 -9.94 2.86
C ALA A 35 12.10 -8.44 2.57
N VAL A 36 12.86 -8.09 1.54
CA VAL A 36 13.03 -6.71 1.07
C VAL A 36 11.73 -6.15 0.53
N HIS A 37 11.06 -6.90 -0.34
CA HIS A 37 9.77 -6.56 -0.92
C HIS A 37 8.71 -6.26 0.15
N GLU A 38 8.48 -7.21 1.05
CA GLU A 38 7.48 -7.07 2.12
C GLU A 38 7.84 -5.99 3.15
N ALA A 39 9.12 -5.76 3.40
CA ALA A 39 9.59 -4.66 4.24
C ALA A 39 9.24 -3.30 3.62
N GLY A 40 9.32 -3.17 2.29
CA GLY A 40 8.88 -1.98 1.56
C GLY A 40 7.43 -1.65 1.83
N HIS A 41 6.54 -2.61 1.60
CA HIS A 41 5.10 -2.47 1.89
C HIS A 41 4.84 -2.12 3.35
N ALA A 42 5.46 -2.83 4.29
CA ALA A 42 5.24 -2.62 5.71
C ALA A 42 5.65 -1.21 6.15
N VAL A 43 6.81 -0.72 5.72
CA VAL A 43 7.30 0.62 6.08
C VAL A 43 6.44 1.71 5.45
N CYS A 44 6.07 1.59 4.17
CA CYS A 44 5.19 2.55 3.52
C CYS A 44 3.80 2.58 4.14
N SER A 45 3.22 1.43 4.48
CA SER A 45 1.94 1.34 5.18
C SER A 45 1.97 2.08 6.53
N ILE A 46 3.01 1.87 7.33
CA ILE A 46 3.16 2.52 8.63
C ILE A 46 3.29 4.05 8.49
N ILE A 47 4.16 4.50 7.60
CA ILE A 47 4.54 5.92 7.52
C ILE A 47 3.50 6.75 6.74
N LEU A 48 2.97 6.23 5.64
CA LEU A 48 2.00 6.95 4.79
C LEU A 48 0.57 6.78 5.27
N GLU A 49 0.20 5.56 5.61
CA GLU A 49 -1.18 5.21 5.94
C GLU A 49 -1.44 5.19 7.45
N HIS A 50 -0.39 5.30 8.28
CA HIS A 50 -0.43 5.11 9.73
C HIS A 50 -1.07 3.77 10.12
N SER A 51 -0.87 2.77 9.29
CA SER A 51 -1.42 1.42 9.43
C SER A 51 -0.31 0.44 9.73
N PHE A 52 -0.36 -0.17 10.93
CA PHE A 52 0.60 -1.19 11.32
C PHE A 52 0.07 -2.56 10.94
N PRO A 53 0.74 -3.30 10.04
CA PRO A 53 0.38 -4.68 9.74
C PRO A 53 0.30 -5.54 11.00
N GLU A 54 -0.71 -6.43 11.11
CA GLU A 54 -0.81 -7.39 12.19
C GLU A 54 0.36 -8.38 12.15
N VAL A 55 0.72 -8.78 10.96
CA VAL A 55 1.88 -9.63 10.71
C VAL A 55 2.39 -9.43 9.30
N VAL A 56 3.70 -9.51 9.13
CA VAL A 56 4.38 -9.50 7.84
C VAL A 56 5.05 -10.85 7.64
N TYR A 57 4.83 -11.50 6.51
CA TYR A 57 5.43 -12.78 6.15
C TYR A 57 6.38 -12.60 4.96
N SER A 58 7.56 -13.21 5.04
CA SER A 58 8.56 -13.24 3.96
C SER A 58 8.71 -14.63 3.32
N VAL A 59 7.78 -15.53 3.59
CA VAL A 59 7.79 -16.91 3.08
C VAL A 59 6.46 -17.26 2.42
N VAL A 60 6.49 -18.19 1.50
CA VAL A 60 5.30 -18.77 0.88
C VAL A 60 4.57 -19.60 1.91
N LEU A 61 3.32 -19.27 2.18
CA LEU A 61 2.46 -20.07 3.06
C LEU A 61 1.79 -21.21 2.29
N ASP A 62 1.72 -21.07 0.98
CA ASP A 62 1.14 -22.04 0.08
C ASP A 62 1.70 -21.76 -1.35
N ASN A 63 1.37 -22.61 -2.34
CA ASN A 63 1.95 -22.52 -3.70
C ASN A 63 1.51 -21.29 -4.50
N SER A 64 0.70 -20.40 -3.94
CA SER A 64 0.04 -19.30 -4.65
C SER A 64 0.54 -17.90 -4.30
N SER A 65 1.20 -17.69 -3.15
CA SER A 65 1.63 -16.34 -2.74
C SER A 65 3.04 -16.30 -2.18
N GLY A 66 3.81 -15.30 -2.59
CA GLY A 66 5.23 -15.15 -2.26
C GLY A 66 5.55 -14.62 -0.88
N GLY A 67 4.70 -13.84 -0.31
CA GLY A 67 4.76 -13.14 0.97
C GLY A 67 3.50 -12.31 1.11
N PHE A 68 3.19 -11.79 2.27
CA PHE A 68 2.08 -10.87 2.42
C PHE A 68 2.11 -10.07 3.72
N ASN A 69 1.45 -8.92 3.66
CA ASN A 69 1.17 -8.06 4.80
C ASN A 69 -0.31 -8.17 5.17
N LEU A 70 -0.62 -8.65 6.37
CA LEU A 70 -1.98 -8.64 6.88
C LEU A 70 -2.26 -7.29 7.52
N LEU A 71 -3.01 -6.45 6.82
CA LEU A 71 -3.46 -5.15 7.29
C LEU A 71 -4.84 -5.27 7.94
N ASN A 72 -5.05 -4.57 9.05
CA ASN A 72 -6.41 -4.34 9.53
C ASN A 72 -7.09 -3.34 8.60
N SER A 73 -8.13 -3.79 7.90
CA SER A 73 -9.03 -2.88 7.18
C SER A 73 -9.93 -2.21 8.21
N GLU A 74 -9.63 -0.98 8.61
CA GLU A 74 -10.66 -0.14 9.18
C GLU A 74 -11.63 0.24 8.05
N ASP A 75 -12.86 -0.22 8.12
CA ASP A 75 -13.96 0.16 7.24
C ASP A 75 -14.30 1.64 7.45
N SER A 76 -13.53 2.49 6.81
CA SER A 76 -13.82 3.91 6.73
C SER A 76 -14.56 4.18 5.42
N TYR A 77 -15.86 4.44 5.52
CA TYR A 77 -16.70 4.89 4.39
C TYR A 77 -16.22 6.22 3.76
N TYR A 78 -15.29 6.93 4.42
CA TYR A 78 -14.77 8.21 3.97
C TYR A 78 -13.30 8.11 3.57
N HIS A 79 -13.07 7.90 2.28
CA HIS A 79 -11.71 7.93 1.73
C HIS A 79 -11.40 9.30 1.12
N ARG A 80 -10.34 9.93 1.58
CA ARG A 80 -9.82 11.16 0.98
C ARG A 80 -8.99 10.85 -0.25
N LYS A 81 -8.94 11.79 -1.20
CA LYS A 81 -8.05 11.69 -2.37
C LYS A 81 -6.59 11.33 -1.98
N ASN A 82 -6.08 11.99 -0.95
CA ASN A 82 -4.72 11.73 -0.45
C ASN A 82 -4.53 10.32 0.11
N THR A 83 -5.57 9.70 0.67
CA THR A 83 -5.53 8.31 1.14
C THR A 83 -5.27 7.35 -0.03
N TYR A 84 -5.91 7.57 -1.15
CA TYR A 84 -5.70 6.75 -2.34
C TYR A 84 -4.29 6.92 -2.92
N LEU A 85 -3.77 8.15 -2.98
CA LEU A 85 -2.40 8.39 -3.46
C LEU A 85 -1.36 7.71 -2.57
N LYS A 86 -1.55 7.78 -1.25
CA LYS A 86 -0.72 7.04 -0.29
C LYS A 86 -0.82 5.53 -0.50
N ARG A 87 -2.03 5.02 -0.74
CA ARG A 87 -2.24 3.60 -1.01
C ARG A 87 -1.54 3.13 -2.28
N ILE A 88 -1.54 3.94 -3.35
CA ILE A 88 -0.80 3.65 -4.58
C ILE A 88 0.70 3.53 -4.28
N SER A 89 1.26 4.49 -3.53
CA SER A 89 2.67 4.39 -3.12
C SER A 89 2.95 3.15 -2.27
N THR A 90 2.05 2.78 -1.37
CA THR A 90 2.20 1.55 -0.57
C THR A 90 2.14 0.29 -1.44
N LEU A 91 1.25 0.23 -2.44
CA LEU A 91 1.17 -0.89 -3.38
C LEU A 91 2.45 -1.02 -4.23
N LEU A 92 3.07 0.08 -4.61
CA LEU A 92 4.30 0.08 -5.41
C LEU A 92 5.58 -0.03 -4.56
N ALA A 93 5.46 -0.05 -3.24
CA ALA A 93 6.60 -0.02 -2.33
C ALA A 93 7.47 -1.29 -2.37
N GLY A 94 6.87 -2.45 -2.69
CA GLY A 94 7.63 -3.68 -2.90
C GLY A 94 8.59 -3.56 -4.07
N PHE A 95 8.11 -3.06 -5.21
CA PHE A 95 8.93 -2.76 -6.38
C PHE A 95 10.04 -1.76 -6.06
N ALA A 96 9.70 -0.62 -5.43
CA ALA A 96 10.67 0.41 -5.04
C ALA A 96 11.73 -0.14 -4.07
N ALA A 97 11.35 -1.04 -3.17
CA ALA A 97 12.26 -1.68 -2.23
C ALA A 97 13.26 -2.61 -2.93
N GLU A 98 12.78 -3.42 -3.89
CA GLU A 98 13.64 -4.29 -4.70
C GLU A 98 14.64 -3.46 -5.52
N GLU A 99 14.16 -2.42 -6.19
CA GLU A 99 15.02 -1.50 -6.96
C GLU A 99 16.08 -0.84 -6.08
N PHE A 100 15.69 -0.36 -4.91
CA PHE A 100 16.59 0.30 -3.96
C PHE A 100 17.73 -0.60 -3.48
N VAL A 101 17.43 -1.88 -3.17
CA VAL A 101 18.40 -2.81 -2.57
C VAL A 101 19.19 -3.57 -3.62
N PHE A 102 18.55 -4.00 -4.70
CA PHE A 102 19.13 -4.91 -5.67
C PHE A 102 19.45 -4.26 -7.02
N GLY A 103 18.98 -3.03 -7.24
CA GLY A 103 19.10 -2.35 -8.52
C GLY A 103 18.07 -2.82 -9.55
N ASN A 104 17.85 -2.00 -10.58
CA ASN A 104 16.81 -2.20 -11.60
C ASN A 104 16.91 -3.56 -12.31
N GLU A 105 18.11 -4.05 -12.55
CA GLU A 105 18.36 -5.32 -13.27
C GLU A 105 17.93 -6.57 -12.46
N ASN A 106 17.69 -6.42 -11.16
CA ASN A 106 17.39 -7.53 -10.27
C ASN A 106 15.97 -7.46 -9.65
N ILE A 107 15.12 -6.62 -10.22
CA ILE A 107 13.69 -6.57 -9.84
C ILE A 107 13.01 -7.86 -10.28
N SER A 108 12.19 -8.43 -9.41
CA SER A 108 11.47 -9.66 -9.71
C SER A 108 10.10 -9.40 -10.34
N ASN A 109 9.53 -10.45 -10.93
CA ASN A 109 8.13 -10.43 -11.36
C ASN A 109 7.12 -10.54 -10.18
N GLY A 110 7.60 -10.60 -8.94
CA GLY A 110 6.77 -10.66 -7.74
C GLY A 110 5.88 -9.43 -7.55
N SER A 111 6.30 -8.28 -8.07
CA SER A 111 5.54 -7.03 -8.01
C SER A 111 4.37 -6.93 -9.01
N SER A 112 4.14 -7.93 -9.86
CA SER A 112 3.11 -7.86 -10.92
C SER A 112 1.70 -7.67 -10.34
N SER A 113 1.36 -8.37 -9.27
CA SER A 113 0.05 -8.25 -8.60
C SER A 113 -0.16 -6.90 -7.95
N ASP A 114 0.91 -6.28 -7.43
CA ASP A 114 0.87 -4.97 -6.79
C ASP A 114 0.66 -3.86 -7.83
N ILE A 115 1.35 -3.96 -8.96
CA ILE A 115 1.19 -3.05 -10.10
C ILE A 115 -0.24 -3.16 -10.67
N GLU A 116 -0.76 -4.38 -10.81
CA GLU A 116 -2.14 -4.63 -11.25
C GLU A 116 -3.14 -4.02 -10.25
N SER A 117 -2.92 -4.22 -8.95
CA SER A 117 -3.76 -3.66 -7.90
C SER A 117 -3.75 -2.13 -7.89
N ALA A 118 -2.58 -1.51 -8.05
CA ALA A 118 -2.44 -0.05 -8.14
C ALA A 118 -3.14 0.50 -9.40
N THR A 119 -2.99 -0.18 -10.54
CA THR A 119 -3.62 0.20 -11.81
C THR A 119 -5.14 0.07 -11.73
N THR A 120 -5.64 -1.02 -11.15
CA THR A 120 -7.08 -1.25 -10.94
C THR A 120 -7.67 -0.20 -10.01
N LEU A 121 -6.99 0.14 -8.92
CA LEU A 121 -7.40 1.20 -8.01
C LEU A 121 -7.54 2.55 -8.74
N LEU A 122 -6.56 2.93 -9.56
CA LEU A 122 -6.63 4.16 -10.36
C LEU A 122 -7.77 4.12 -11.36
N ASN A 123 -7.97 3.01 -12.07
CA ASN A 123 -9.10 2.85 -12.99
C ASN A 123 -10.45 3.08 -12.27
N THR A 124 -10.64 2.48 -11.09
CA THR A 124 -11.83 2.68 -10.26
C THR A 124 -11.99 4.15 -9.85
N LEU A 125 -10.91 4.80 -9.45
CA LEU A 125 -10.94 6.22 -9.06
C LEU A 125 -11.32 7.15 -10.21
N PHE A 126 -10.91 6.82 -11.43
CA PHE A 126 -11.28 7.60 -12.61
C PHE A 126 -12.69 7.30 -13.10
N LYS A 127 -13.10 6.03 -13.14
CA LYS A 127 -14.34 5.59 -13.75
C LYS A 127 -15.54 5.66 -12.81
N ASP A 128 -15.34 5.26 -11.54
CA ASP A 128 -16.46 4.97 -10.65
C ASP A 128 -16.68 6.05 -9.58
N THR A 129 -15.62 6.69 -9.10
CA THR A 129 -15.72 7.61 -7.96
C THR A 129 -15.70 9.08 -8.33
N GLY A 130 -15.26 9.42 -9.54
CA GLY A 130 -15.06 10.82 -9.95
C GLY A 130 -13.95 11.57 -9.19
N PHE A 131 -13.22 10.93 -8.29
CA PHE A 131 -12.20 11.58 -7.45
C PHE A 131 -11.06 12.23 -8.25
N MET A 132 -10.75 11.68 -9.41
CA MET A 132 -9.64 12.15 -10.26
C MET A 132 -10.09 13.04 -11.42
N THR A 133 -11.38 13.22 -11.63
CA THR A 133 -11.93 13.97 -12.77
C THR A 133 -11.60 15.46 -12.75
N GLY A 134 -11.46 16.06 -11.56
CA GLY A 134 -11.04 17.47 -11.42
C GLY A 134 -9.66 17.78 -12.01
N GLN A 135 -8.83 16.78 -12.28
CA GLN A 135 -7.56 16.92 -12.98
C GLN A 135 -7.69 16.84 -14.50
N MET A 136 -8.83 16.39 -15.00
CA MET A 136 -9.15 16.31 -16.44
C MET A 136 -10.00 17.51 -16.94
N GLY A 137 -10.22 18.51 -16.10
CA GLY A 137 -10.75 19.81 -16.51
C GLY A 137 -12.25 20.05 -16.36
N LYS A 138 -13.11 19.08 -16.11
CA LYS A 138 -14.52 19.26 -15.71
C LYS A 138 -15.04 17.97 -15.06
N PHE A 139 -15.92 18.12 -14.06
CA PHE A 139 -16.58 17.00 -13.40
C PHE A 139 -17.31 16.10 -14.40
N ILE A 140 -16.87 14.86 -14.50
CA ILE A 140 -17.64 13.80 -15.13
C ILE A 140 -18.35 13.09 -13.98
N SER A 141 -19.67 13.06 -14.00
CA SER A 141 -20.46 12.41 -12.97
C SER A 141 -20.13 10.90 -12.90
N PRO A 142 -19.99 10.30 -11.71
CA PRO A 142 -19.97 8.86 -11.59
C PRO A 142 -21.21 8.27 -12.30
N GLY A 143 -21.02 7.25 -13.12
CA GLY A 143 -22.10 6.66 -13.91
C GLY A 143 -22.39 7.33 -15.26
N PHE A 144 -21.54 8.24 -15.70
CA PHE A 144 -21.59 8.74 -17.07
C PHE A 144 -21.11 7.62 -18.00
N THR A 145 -22.05 6.78 -18.39
CA THR A 145 -21.79 5.66 -19.29
C THR A 145 -21.41 6.15 -20.67
N SER A 146 -20.65 5.33 -21.39
CA SER A 146 -20.23 5.55 -22.78
C SER A 146 -21.35 6.07 -23.69
N THR A 147 -22.58 5.64 -23.46
CA THR A 147 -23.77 5.98 -24.28
C THR A 147 -24.15 7.45 -24.23
N MET A 148 -23.95 8.17 -23.14
CA MET A 148 -24.26 9.61 -23.09
C MET A 148 -23.13 10.47 -23.66
N MET A 149 -21.96 9.91 -23.86
CA MET A 149 -20.79 10.61 -24.39
C MET A 149 -20.63 10.46 -25.91
N GLU A 150 -21.32 9.53 -26.54
CA GLU A 150 -21.36 9.42 -28.01
C GLU A 150 -21.95 10.65 -28.68
N ASN A 151 -22.75 11.43 -27.97
CA ASN A 151 -23.33 12.69 -28.45
C ASN A 151 -22.47 13.95 -28.24
N ALA A 152 -21.38 13.85 -27.49
CA ALA A 152 -20.40 14.91 -27.39
C ALA A 152 -19.21 14.55 -28.30
N ASN A 153 -18.94 15.30 -29.33
CA ASN A 153 -17.93 15.17 -30.39
C ASN A 153 -16.47 14.84 -29.92
N TYR A 154 -16.33 14.01 -28.91
CA TYR A 154 -15.05 13.49 -28.43
C TYR A 154 -14.94 11.99 -28.75
N SER A 155 -13.97 11.60 -29.55
CA SER A 155 -13.76 10.20 -29.85
C SER A 155 -13.43 9.42 -28.56
N VAL A 156 -14.01 8.23 -28.40
CA VAL A 156 -13.76 7.31 -27.28
C VAL A 156 -12.27 6.99 -27.18
N ILE A 157 -11.58 6.94 -28.30
CA ILE A 157 -10.15 6.68 -28.43
C ILE A 157 -9.34 7.80 -27.74
N ASP A 158 -9.64 9.06 -28.03
CA ASP A 158 -8.91 10.22 -27.47
C ASP A 158 -9.02 10.36 -25.95
N ARG A 159 -10.05 9.74 -25.34
CA ARG A 159 -10.27 9.71 -23.89
C ARG A 159 -9.53 8.60 -23.20
N ASN A 160 -9.50 7.41 -23.80
CA ASN A 160 -8.74 6.29 -23.24
C ASN A 160 -7.25 6.65 -23.19
N ASP A 161 -6.71 7.23 -24.25
CA ASP A 161 -5.31 7.63 -24.33
C ASP A 161 -4.95 8.67 -23.24
N LYS A 162 -5.82 9.67 -23.02
CA LYS A 162 -5.60 10.67 -21.95
C LYS A 162 -5.72 10.08 -20.55
N MET A 163 -6.66 9.16 -20.35
CA MET A 163 -6.82 8.47 -19.07
C MET A 163 -5.62 7.57 -18.81
N ASP A 164 -5.20 6.77 -19.79
CA ASP A 164 -4.07 5.86 -19.67
C ASP A 164 -2.76 6.63 -19.41
N PHE A 165 -2.57 7.76 -20.10
CA PHE A 165 -1.46 8.67 -19.82
C PHE A 165 -1.48 9.15 -18.37
N ARG A 166 -2.66 9.56 -17.86
CA ARG A 166 -2.80 10.07 -16.50
C ARG A 166 -2.62 8.98 -15.43
N ILE A 167 -3.10 7.76 -15.71
CA ILE A 167 -2.85 6.59 -14.86
C ILE A 167 -1.35 6.34 -14.76
N LYS A 168 -0.65 6.35 -15.88
CA LYS A 168 0.81 6.17 -15.92
C LYS A 168 1.55 7.25 -15.13
N GLU A 169 1.16 8.52 -15.25
CA GLU A 169 1.74 9.61 -14.45
C GLU A 169 1.54 9.37 -12.94
N LEU A 170 0.35 8.94 -12.52
CA LEU A 170 0.04 8.72 -11.11
C LEU A 170 0.73 7.46 -10.57
N LEU A 171 0.91 6.43 -11.38
CA LEU A 171 1.73 5.26 -11.01
C LEU A 171 3.19 5.67 -10.79
N ASN A 172 3.76 6.44 -11.71
CA ASN A 172 5.13 6.95 -11.57
C ASN A 172 5.28 7.83 -10.32
N LEU A 173 4.34 8.76 -10.09
CA LEU A 173 4.34 9.60 -8.89
C LEU A 173 4.23 8.77 -7.61
N GLY A 174 3.43 7.70 -7.63
CA GLY A 174 3.32 6.76 -6.51
C GLY A 174 4.62 6.00 -6.26
N LEU A 175 5.29 5.57 -7.32
CA LEU A 175 6.59 4.87 -7.25
C LEU A 175 7.68 5.81 -6.73
N ASP A 176 7.78 7.02 -7.26
CA ASP A 176 8.73 8.04 -6.80
C ASP A 176 8.52 8.35 -5.32
N GLY A 177 7.26 8.52 -4.90
CA GLY A 177 6.91 8.75 -3.50
C GLY A 177 7.30 7.58 -2.57
N ALA A 178 7.13 6.34 -3.02
CA ALA A 178 7.59 5.17 -2.28
C ALA A 178 9.13 5.14 -2.18
N SER A 179 9.82 5.38 -3.30
CA SER A 179 11.29 5.39 -3.37
C SER A 179 11.91 6.46 -2.47
N GLU A 180 11.39 7.68 -2.51
CA GLU A 180 11.85 8.78 -1.64
C GLU A 180 11.60 8.47 -0.16
N LEU A 181 10.44 7.89 0.16
CA LEU A 181 10.13 7.51 1.53
C LEU A 181 11.08 6.43 2.04
N LEU A 182 11.31 5.38 1.26
CA LEU A 182 12.23 4.30 1.65
C LEU A 182 13.66 4.82 1.84
N LYS A 183 14.13 5.73 0.98
CA LYS A 183 15.42 6.42 1.17
C LYS A 183 15.45 7.21 2.48
N ARG A 184 14.42 7.99 2.78
CA ARG A 184 14.34 8.75 4.03
C ARG A 184 14.24 7.84 5.27
N GLN A 185 13.57 6.71 5.15
CA GLN A 185 13.41 5.73 6.22
C GLN A 185 14.37 4.54 6.09
N GLU A 186 15.49 4.71 5.40
CA GLU A 186 16.44 3.65 5.05
C GLU A 186 16.78 2.76 6.25
N LYS A 187 17.08 3.35 7.40
CA LYS A 187 17.46 2.61 8.60
C LYS A 187 16.33 1.70 9.10
N LEU A 188 15.09 2.19 9.14
CA LEU A 188 13.93 1.39 9.51
C LEU A 188 13.70 0.28 8.48
N PHE A 189 13.69 0.64 7.21
CA PHE A 189 13.44 -0.27 6.11
C PHE A 189 14.44 -1.43 6.09
N LEU A 190 15.75 -1.14 6.10
CA LEU A 190 16.79 -2.17 6.07
C LEU A 190 16.78 -3.05 7.32
N LYS A 191 16.43 -2.50 8.50
CA LYS A 191 16.30 -3.31 9.73
C LYS A 191 15.10 -4.24 9.70
N VAL A 192 13.97 -3.83 9.13
CA VAL A 192 12.80 -4.70 8.91
C VAL A 192 13.15 -5.79 7.90
N ALA A 193 13.76 -5.45 6.77
CA ALA A 193 14.20 -6.40 5.76
C ALA A 193 15.23 -7.42 6.32
N GLU A 194 16.21 -6.95 7.08
CA GLU A 194 17.19 -7.82 7.74
C GLU A 194 16.51 -8.82 8.69
N TYR A 195 15.54 -8.36 9.47
CA TYR A 195 14.81 -9.26 10.37
C TYR A 195 14.02 -10.31 9.60
N LEU A 196 13.27 -9.90 8.56
CA LEU A 196 12.45 -10.79 7.74
C LEU A 196 13.29 -11.76 6.90
N SER A 197 14.51 -11.40 6.51
CA SER A 197 15.42 -12.31 5.80
C SER A 197 15.88 -13.49 6.65
N LYS A 198 15.90 -13.31 7.98
CA LYS A 198 16.33 -14.33 8.97
C LYS A 198 15.14 -15.04 9.62
N ASN A 199 13.97 -14.40 9.61
CA ASN A 199 12.77 -14.88 10.29
C ASN A 199 11.59 -14.89 9.31
N PRO A 200 10.80 -15.96 9.23
CA PRO A 200 9.73 -16.10 8.25
C PRO A 200 8.57 -15.12 8.46
N LYS A 201 8.46 -14.54 9.67
CA LYS A 201 7.38 -13.59 10.02
C LYS A 201 7.85 -12.53 11.01
N MET A 202 7.23 -11.36 10.94
CA MET A 202 7.38 -10.27 11.90
C MET A 202 6.01 -9.84 12.43
N THR A 203 5.83 -9.84 13.74
CA THR A 203 4.57 -9.48 14.38
C THR A 203 4.41 -7.97 14.52
N ASN A 204 3.17 -7.49 14.66
CA ASN A 204 2.82 -6.10 14.93
C ASN A 204 3.63 -5.51 16.10
N LYS A 205 3.72 -6.24 17.22
CA LYS A 205 4.49 -5.81 18.38
C LYS A 205 5.97 -5.53 18.03
N LYS A 206 6.59 -6.45 17.27
CA LYS A 206 7.98 -6.30 16.84
C LYS A 206 8.16 -5.17 15.84
N LEU A 207 7.20 -4.99 14.95
CA LEU A 207 7.19 -3.91 13.98
C LEU A 207 7.08 -2.54 14.66
N LYS A 208 6.21 -2.40 15.67
CA LYS A 208 6.08 -1.20 16.50
C LYS A 208 7.38 -0.88 17.27
N GLU A 209 8.05 -1.89 17.83
CA GLU A 209 9.35 -1.74 18.49
C GLU A 209 10.40 -1.18 17.52
N TYR A 210 10.47 -1.75 16.30
CA TYR A 210 11.43 -1.31 15.28
C TYR A 210 11.13 0.11 14.80
N THR A 211 9.85 0.43 14.57
CA THR A 211 9.44 1.78 14.17
C THR A 211 9.82 2.81 15.23
N LYS A 212 9.53 2.55 16.50
CA LYS A 212 9.92 3.44 17.61
C LYS A 212 11.43 3.66 17.69
N LYS A 213 12.22 2.64 17.36
CA LYS A 213 13.69 2.67 17.49
C LYS A 213 14.40 3.27 16.28
N TYR A 214 13.88 3.07 15.08
CA TYR A 214 14.60 3.32 13.83
C TYR A 214 13.95 4.31 12.88
N ALA A 215 12.68 4.70 13.08
CA ALA A 215 12.04 5.71 12.25
C ALA A 215 12.74 7.07 12.41
N VAL A 216 12.87 7.81 11.30
CA VAL A 216 13.55 9.09 11.23
C VAL A 216 12.51 10.19 10.96
N ASP A 217 12.67 11.34 11.62
CA ASP A 217 11.84 12.55 11.43
C ASP A 217 10.33 12.38 11.68
N ILE A 218 9.93 11.32 12.38
CA ILE A 218 8.54 11.05 12.72
C ILE A 218 8.48 10.63 14.19
N LYS A 219 7.58 11.28 14.93
CA LYS A 219 7.27 10.85 16.30
C LYS A 219 6.36 9.64 16.25
N TYR A 220 6.74 8.59 16.93
CA TYR A 220 5.96 7.34 16.97
C TYR A 220 4.52 7.58 17.44
N GLU A 221 4.32 8.50 18.36
CA GLU A 221 3.01 8.89 18.89
C GLU A 221 2.10 9.49 17.81
N ASP A 222 2.66 10.18 16.82
CA ASP A 222 1.89 10.76 15.70
C ASP A 222 1.35 9.68 14.75
N LEU A 223 2.03 8.52 14.68
CA LEU A 223 1.58 7.38 13.89
C LEU A 223 0.38 6.64 14.53
N LEU A 224 0.14 6.87 15.82
CA LEU A 224 -0.94 6.24 16.58
C LEU A 224 -2.17 7.14 16.75
N LYS A 225 -2.11 8.40 16.29
CA LYS A 225 -3.22 9.35 16.42
C LYS A 225 -4.41 8.95 15.57
N ASP A 226 -5.60 9.14 16.14
CA ASP A 226 -6.86 8.98 15.41
C ASP A 226 -6.94 9.98 14.25
N LYS A 227 -7.13 9.46 13.07
CA LYS A 227 -7.23 10.25 11.83
C LYS A 227 -8.55 11.07 11.77
N GLN A 228 -9.57 10.71 12.53
CA GLN A 228 -10.87 11.37 12.51
C GLN A 228 -10.86 12.69 13.30
N ALA A 229 -10.07 12.79 14.36
CA ALA A 229 -9.90 14.03 15.13
C ALA A 229 -9.41 15.19 14.27
N PHE A 230 -8.62 14.89 13.23
CA PHE A 230 -8.06 15.87 12.30
C PHE A 230 -9.10 16.74 11.58
N TYR A 231 -10.29 16.21 11.26
CA TYR A 231 -11.32 17.01 10.58
C TYR A 231 -11.94 18.06 11.50
N THR A 232 -12.13 17.73 12.76
CA THR A 232 -12.64 18.65 13.78
C THR A 232 -11.64 19.78 14.02
N GLU A 233 -10.35 19.46 14.08
CA GLU A 233 -9.28 20.47 14.20
C GLU A 233 -9.25 21.41 12.99
N MET A 234 -9.28 20.86 11.77
CA MET A 234 -9.29 21.67 10.54
C MET A 234 -10.49 22.63 10.48
N LEU A 235 -11.69 22.16 10.86
CA LEU A 235 -12.87 23.01 10.93
C LEU A 235 -12.68 24.10 11.99
N GLY A 236 -12.20 23.72 13.17
CA GLY A 236 -11.92 24.64 14.26
C GLY A 236 -10.95 25.76 13.87
N ASP A 237 -9.89 25.43 13.14
CA ASP A 237 -8.92 26.42 12.67
C ASP A 237 -9.53 27.37 11.63
N LYS A 238 -10.37 26.88 10.73
CA LYS A 238 -11.11 27.73 9.80
C LYS A 238 -12.04 28.70 10.52
N LEU A 239 -12.75 28.24 11.56
CA LEU A 239 -13.66 29.07 12.35
C LEU A 239 -12.91 30.14 13.17
N LYS A 240 -11.72 29.85 13.68
CA LYS A 240 -10.88 30.85 14.37
C LYS A 240 -10.47 31.99 13.43
N ASN A 241 -10.24 31.72 12.15
CA ASN A 241 -9.83 32.70 11.16
C ASN A 241 -11.01 33.57 10.63
N LEU A 242 -12.24 33.29 11.07
CA LEU A 242 -13.42 34.11 10.75
C LEU A 242 -13.70 35.21 11.80
N LYS A 243 -12.96 35.24 12.89
CA LYS A 243 -13.01 36.28 13.92
C LYS A 243 -11.94 37.32 13.69
#